data_d6354133dde7661f45fee7d5934bd98a
#
_entry.id   d6354133dde7661f45fee7d5934bd98a
#
_cell.length_a   1.000
_cell.length_b   1.000
_cell.length_c   1.000
_cell.angle_alpha   90.00
_cell.angle_beta   90.00
_cell.angle_gamma   90.00
#
_symmetry.space_group_name_H-M   'P 1'
#
loop_
_entity.id
_entity.type
_entity.pdbx_description
1 polymer ?
#
loop_
_entity_poly.entity_id
_entity_poly.type
_entity_poly.pdbx_seq_one_letter_code
_entity_poly.pdbx_strand_id
1 'polypeptide(L)'
;MKVRRRSSVSMLEGDSAYKNLIEIAGDRWTANVIALAFHRIKRFDEFHKELPIATNILADRLKSLITQGIFYRQPYQNSPVRYEYHLTDRGRDLYPYFLSLLQWGNKWCGTGEGNPMELLHGPCGHDLVGEVRCDQCGEELIASEVTQRKAT
;
A
#
# COMPACT_ATOMS: atom_id res chain seq x y z
N MET A 1 -28.12 18.66 17.17
CA MET A 1 -28.43 18.28 15.78
C MET A 1 -28.10 16.80 15.63
N LYS A 2 -29.10 15.91 15.44
CA LYS A 2 -28.89 14.46 15.34
C LYS A 2 -28.24 14.12 13.99
N VAL A 3 -26.95 13.75 13.98
CA VAL A 3 -26.29 13.21 12.80
C VAL A 3 -26.92 11.86 12.46
N ARG A 4 -27.63 11.80 11.35
CA ARG A 4 -28.19 10.55 10.81
C ARG A 4 -27.00 9.65 10.39
N ARG A 5 -26.77 8.56 11.15
CA ARG A 5 -25.94 7.45 10.70
C ARG A 5 -26.55 6.89 9.40
N ARG A 6 -25.98 7.21 8.26
CA ARG A 6 -26.27 6.50 7.01
C ARG A 6 -25.39 5.24 6.95
N SER A 7 -26.00 4.14 6.50
CA SER A 7 -25.40 2.82 6.44
C SER A 7 -24.09 2.82 5.64
N SER A 8 -23.03 2.28 6.24
CA SER A 8 -21.71 2.03 5.66
C SER A 8 -21.73 1.08 4.45
N VAL A 9 -22.87 0.51 4.11
CA VAL A 9 -23.05 -0.49 3.03
C VAL A 9 -22.83 0.12 1.65
N SER A 10 -23.12 1.41 1.44
CA SER A 10 -22.97 2.05 0.13
C SER A 10 -21.53 2.26 -0.35
N MET A 11 -20.55 2.14 0.55
CA MET A 11 -19.12 2.25 0.18
C MET A 11 -18.59 0.97 -0.51
N LEU A 12 -19.24 -0.15 -0.27
CA LEU A 12 -18.85 -1.46 -0.78
C LEU A 12 -19.68 -1.91 -2.00
N GLU A 13 -20.75 -1.16 -2.32
CA GLU A 13 -21.64 -1.46 -3.43
C GLU A 13 -21.20 -0.73 -4.70
N GLY A 14 -21.24 -1.44 -5.84
CA GLY A 14 -20.92 -0.89 -7.14
C GLY A 14 -19.44 -0.70 -7.40
N ASP A 15 -19.14 0.12 -8.38
CA ASP A 15 -17.77 0.46 -8.84
C ASP A 15 -17.20 1.62 -7.98
N SER A 16 -17.09 1.39 -6.67
CA SER A 16 -16.59 2.41 -5.76
C SER A 16 -15.05 2.42 -5.69
N ALA A 17 -14.46 3.60 -5.53
CA ALA A 17 -13.02 3.74 -5.33
C ALA A 17 -12.51 2.91 -4.13
N TYR A 18 -13.33 2.77 -3.08
CA TYR A 18 -13.00 1.96 -1.92
C TYR A 18 -12.95 0.46 -2.26
N LYS A 19 -13.92 -0.06 -3.02
CA LYS A 19 -13.90 -1.46 -3.48
C LYS A 19 -12.65 -1.76 -4.30
N ASN A 20 -12.34 -0.89 -5.27
CA ASN A 20 -11.16 -1.02 -6.11
C ASN A 20 -9.86 -0.96 -5.28
N LEU A 21 -9.80 -0.11 -4.26
CA LEU A 21 -8.67 -0.05 -3.33
C LEU A 21 -8.48 -1.39 -2.59
N ILE A 22 -9.56 -1.97 -2.05
CA ILE A 22 -9.50 -3.24 -1.33
C ILE A 22 -9.10 -4.40 -2.25
N GLU A 23 -9.55 -4.42 -3.50
CA GLU A 23 -9.12 -5.40 -4.49
C GLU A 23 -7.61 -5.31 -4.81
N ILE A 24 -7.05 -4.08 -4.81
CA ILE A 24 -5.62 -3.86 -5.06
C ILE A 24 -4.79 -4.17 -3.81
N ALA A 25 -5.12 -3.57 -2.68
CA ALA A 25 -4.25 -3.52 -1.50
C ALA A 25 -4.71 -4.44 -0.36
N GLY A 26 -5.91 -5.02 -0.44
CA GLY A 26 -6.46 -5.93 0.56
C GLY A 26 -6.03 -7.39 0.38
N ASP A 27 -5.54 -7.78 -0.79
CA ASP A 27 -5.00 -9.12 -1.00
C ASP A 27 -3.60 -9.23 -0.40
N ARG A 28 -3.41 -10.24 0.44
CA ARG A 28 -2.15 -10.48 1.17
C ARG A 28 -0.91 -10.44 0.28
N TRP A 29 -0.94 -11.14 -0.84
CA TRP A 29 0.23 -11.25 -1.70
C TRP A 29 0.48 -9.98 -2.50
N THR A 30 -0.56 -9.34 -2.98
CA THR A 30 -0.50 -8.06 -3.67
C THR A 30 0.08 -6.98 -2.75
N ALA A 31 -0.41 -6.89 -1.50
CA ALA A 31 0.11 -5.96 -0.51
C ALA A 31 1.59 -6.19 -0.22
N ASN A 32 2.01 -7.45 -0.03
CA ASN A 32 3.42 -7.79 0.23
C ASN A 32 4.33 -7.46 -0.97
N VAL A 33 3.90 -7.73 -2.20
CA VAL A 33 4.65 -7.37 -3.42
C VAL A 33 4.84 -5.85 -3.52
N ILE A 34 3.80 -5.06 -3.26
CA ILE A 34 3.89 -3.60 -3.26
C ILE A 34 4.84 -3.12 -2.15
N ALA A 35 4.72 -3.66 -0.93
CA ALA A 35 5.58 -3.31 0.20
C ALA A 35 7.06 -3.57 -0.11
N LEU A 36 7.39 -4.73 -0.68
CA LEU A 36 8.77 -5.07 -1.10
C LEU A 36 9.29 -4.13 -2.18
N ALA A 37 8.44 -3.68 -3.10
CA ALA A 37 8.85 -2.73 -4.13
C ALA A 37 9.24 -1.35 -3.53
N PHE A 38 8.63 -0.91 -2.43
CA PHE A 38 9.08 0.26 -1.67
C PHE A 38 10.48 0.06 -1.07
N HIS A 39 10.85 -1.18 -0.75
CA HIS A 39 12.21 -1.56 -0.31
C HIS A 39 13.15 -1.87 -1.47
N ARG A 40 12.86 -1.39 -2.68
CA ARG A 40 13.70 -1.48 -3.89
C ARG A 40 13.87 -2.90 -4.43
N ILE A 41 13.06 -3.86 -4.02
CA ILE A 41 12.95 -5.15 -4.68
C ILE A 41 12.31 -4.94 -6.05
N LYS A 42 12.95 -5.41 -7.12
CA LYS A 42 12.52 -5.10 -8.50
C LYS A 42 12.42 -6.32 -9.39
N ARG A 43 13.14 -7.41 -9.08
CA ARG A 43 13.23 -8.58 -9.94
C ARG A 43 12.33 -9.70 -9.45
N PHE A 44 11.87 -10.52 -10.38
CA PHE A 44 10.99 -11.63 -10.07
C PHE A 44 11.60 -12.60 -9.04
N ASP A 45 12.87 -12.97 -9.24
CA ASP A 45 13.61 -13.86 -8.35
C ASP A 45 13.83 -13.26 -6.96
N GLU A 46 14.02 -11.95 -6.85
CA GLU A 46 14.11 -11.24 -5.57
C GLU A 46 12.77 -11.30 -4.82
N PHE A 47 11.65 -10.98 -5.48
CA PHE A 47 10.32 -11.13 -4.86
C PHE A 47 10.05 -12.56 -4.40
N HIS A 48 10.38 -13.55 -5.25
CA HIS A 48 10.17 -14.96 -4.93
C HIS A 48 11.04 -15.44 -3.77
N LYS A 49 12.23 -14.88 -3.59
CA LYS A 49 13.11 -15.17 -2.45
C LYS A 49 12.54 -14.65 -1.13
N GLU A 50 11.95 -13.46 -1.15
CA GLU A 50 11.42 -12.82 0.06
C GLU A 50 10.02 -13.31 0.44
N LEU A 51 9.26 -13.88 -0.50
CA LEU A 51 7.89 -14.31 -0.28
C LEU A 51 7.74 -15.83 -0.39
N PRO A 52 7.12 -16.50 0.60
CA PRO A 52 6.78 -17.92 0.51
C PRO A 52 5.53 -18.11 -0.38
N ILE A 53 5.65 -17.76 -1.65
CA ILE A 53 4.58 -17.75 -2.65
C ILE A 53 4.93 -18.65 -3.84
N ALA A 54 3.96 -19.34 -4.39
CA ALA A 54 4.17 -20.13 -5.61
C ALA A 54 4.45 -19.20 -6.81
N THR A 55 5.36 -19.64 -7.70
CA THR A 55 5.82 -18.87 -8.86
C THR A 55 4.70 -18.36 -9.75
N ASN A 56 3.68 -19.20 -10.01
CA ASN A 56 2.53 -18.84 -10.82
C ASN A 56 1.69 -17.74 -10.15
N ILE A 57 1.51 -17.81 -8.83
CA ILE A 57 0.75 -16.80 -8.08
C ILE A 57 1.49 -15.46 -8.08
N LEU A 58 2.81 -15.47 -7.88
CA LEU A 58 3.63 -14.25 -7.99
C LEU A 58 3.53 -13.62 -9.39
N ALA A 59 3.65 -14.45 -10.44
CA ALA A 59 3.50 -13.98 -11.82
C ALA A 59 2.14 -13.32 -12.07
N ASP A 60 1.06 -13.93 -11.59
CA ASP A 60 -0.30 -13.40 -11.72
C ASP A 60 -0.48 -12.07 -10.97
N ARG A 61 0.11 -11.94 -9.76
CA ARG A 61 0.06 -10.68 -8.99
C ARG A 61 0.82 -9.56 -9.69
N LEU A 62 2.03 -9.83 -10.16
CA LEU A 62 2.82 -8.85 -10.92
C LEU A 62 2.10 -8.41 -12.22
N LYS A 63 1.50 -9.36 -12.95
CA LYS A 63 0.70 -9.05 -14.14
C LYS A 63 -0.52 -8.19 -13.81
N SER A 64 -1.24 -8.52 -12.74
CA SER A 64 -2.39 -7.75 -12.28
C SER A 64 -1.99 -6.32 -11.90
N LEU A 65 -0.90 -6.14 -11.16
CA LEU A 65 -0.38 -4.83 -10.77
C LEU A 65 0.03 -3.97 -11.98
N ILE A 66 0.55 -4.58 -13.04
CA ILE A 66 0.84 -3.87 -14.30
C ILE A 66 -0.47 -3.45 -14.97
N THR A 67 -1.45 -4.35 -15.08
CA THR A 67 -2.75 -4.05 -15.69
C THR A 67 -3.47 -2.90 -14.95
N GLN A 68 -3.33 -2.85 -13.63
CA GLN A 68 -3.90 -1.79 -12.79
C GLN A 68 -3.09 -0.49 -12.78
N GLY A 69 -1.96 -0.44 -13.50
CA GLY A 69 -1.10 0.74 -13.59
C GLY A 69 -0.35 1.08 -12.29
N ILE A 70 -0.20 0.11 -11.38
CA ILE A 70 0.60 0.24 -10.15
C ILE A 70 2.08 0.00 -10.45
N PHE A 71 2.37 -0.99 -11.29
CA PHE A 71 3.70 -1.29 -11.78
C PHE A 71 3.81 -1.06 -13.29
N TYR A 72 5.04 -0.82 -13.73
CA TYR A 72 5.48 -1.05 -15.11
C TYR A 72 6.68 -1.98 -15.10
N ARG A 73 6.92 -2.66 -16.22
CA ARG A 73 8.09 -3.52 -16.37
C ARG A 73 9.06 -2.95 -17.39
N GLN A 74 10.35 -3.10 -17.10
CA GLN A 74 11.43 -2.68 -17.98
C GLN A 74 12.37 -3.86 -18.21
N PRO A 75 12.73 -4.20 -19.47
CA PRO A 75 13.70 -5.25 -19.72
C PRO A 75 15.09 -4.79 -19.26
N TYR A 76 15.80 -5.65 -18.53
CA TYR A 76 17.19 -5.42 -18.16
C TYR A 76 18.15 -6.42 -18.81
N GLN A 77 17.61 -7.49 -19.43
CA GLN A 77 18.34 -8.51 -20.17
C GLN A 77 17.54 -8.93 -21.40
N ASN A 78 18.21 -9.12 -22.54
CA ASN A 78 17.55 -9.40 -23.82
C ASN A 78 17.55 -10.88 -24.20
N SER A 79 18.49 -11.71 -23.68
CA SER A 79 18.59 -13.12 -24.06
C SER A 79 19.03 -13.96 -22.85
N PRO A 80 18.13 -14.74 -22.23
CA PRO A 80 16.68 -14.64 -22.35
C PRO A 80 16.16 -13.28 -21.83
N VAL A 81 14.99 -12.85 -22.29
CA VAL A 81 14.41 -11.58 -21.85
C VAL A 81 14.04 -11.65 -20.37
N ARG A 82 14.58 -10.72 -19.57
CA ARG A 82 14.25 -10.56 -18.14
C ARG A 82 13.84 -9.14 -17.84
N TYR A 83 12.91 -8.98 -16.87
CA TYR A 83 12.30 -7.71 -16.54
C TYR A 83 12.54 -7.30 -15.09
N GLU A 84 12.71 -6.01 -14.88
CA GLU A 84 12.51 -5.35 -13.60
C GLU A 84 11.09 -4.76 -13.53
N TYR A 85 10.51 -4.80 -12.34
CA TYR A 85 9.19 -4.26 -12.02
C TYR A 85 9.36 -3.01 -11.16
N HIS A 86 8.83 -1.89 -11.64
CA HIS A 86 8.99 -0.59 -11.00
C HIS A 86 7.62 0.00 -10.67
N LEU A 87 7.54 0.72 -9.55
CA LEU A 87 6.35 1.48 -9.20
C LEU A 87 6.16 2.66 -10.15
N THR A 88 4.94 2.83 -10.65
CA THR A 88 4.49 4.06 -11.32
C THR A 88 4.28 5.17 -10.28
N ASP A 89 3.95 6.41 -10.72
CA ASP A 89 3.53 7.47 -9.80
C ASP A 89 2.31 7.03 -8.98
N ARG A 90 1.32 6.43 -9.64
CA ARG A 90 0.15 5.84 -8.97
C ARG A 90 0.53 4.79 -7.94
N GLY A 91 1.53 3.96 -8.22
CA GLY A 91 2.04 2.97 -7.26
C GLY A 91 2.75 3.64 -6.08
N ARG A 92 3.53 4.69 -6.32
CA ARG A 92 4.22 5.45 -5.26
C ARG A 92 3.25 6.17 -4.32
N ASP A 93 2.13 6.66 -4.83
CA ASP A 93 1.08 7.31 -4.04
C ASP A 93 0.42 6.39 -3.00
N LEU A 94 0.64 5.06 -3.08
CA LEU A 94 0.21 4.11 -2.05
C LEU A 94 1.12 4.12 -0.80
N TYR A 95 2.31 4.73 -0.85
CA TYR A 95 3.26 4.66 0.26
C TYR A 95 2.70 5.14 1.60
N PRO A 96 2.01 6.29 1.70
CA PRO A 96 1.43 6.74 2.97
C PRO A 96 0.45 5.73 3.60
N TYR A 97 -0.32 5.01 2.77
CA TYR A 97 -1.20 3.93 3.23
C TYR A 97 -0.39 2.79 3.88
N PHE A 98 0.65 2.32 3.22
CA PHE A 98 1.51 1.25 3.73
C PHE A 98 2.27 1.69 4.98
N LEU A 99 2.74 2.93 5.03
CA LEU A 99 3.38 3.50 6.21
C LEU A 99 2.45 3.51 7.42
N SER A 100 1.20 3.99 7.25
CA SER A 100 0.20 4.01 8.33
C SER A 100 -0.15 2.60 8.81
N LEU A 101 -0.26 1.64 7.87
CA LEU A 101 -0.55 0.25 8.21
C LEU A 101 0.62 -0.40 8.98
N LEU A 102 1.87 -0.14 8.58
CA LEU A 102 3.06 -0.62 9.28
C LEU A 102 3.14 -0.05 10.70
N GLN A 103 2.92 1.24 10.87
CA GLN A 103 2.94 1.89 12.19
C GLN A 103 1.85 1.34 13.11
N TRP A 104 0.65 1.13 12.59
CA TRP A 104 -0.42 0.50 13.33
C TRP A 104 -0.02 -0.94 13.74
N GLY A 105 0.56 -1.71 12.82
CA GLY A 105 1.05 -3.07 13.08
C GLY A 105 2.14 -3.11 14.15
N ASN A 106 3.14 -2.22 14.06
CA ASN A 106 4.19 -2.10 15.06
C ASN A 106 3.64 -1.78 16.46
N LYS A 107 2.63 -0.91 16.53
CA LYS A 107 2.02 -0.49 17.79
C LYS A 107 1.17 -1.60 18.44
N TRP A 108 0.42 -2.35 17.64
CA TRP A 108 -0.64 -3.21 18.16
C TRP A 108 -0.45 -4.71 17.91
N CYS A 109 0.36 -5.09 16.93
CA CYS A 109 0.57 -6.48 16.52
C CYS A 109 1.98 -7.00 16.85
N GLY A 110 2.85 -6.20 17.45
CA GLY A 110 4.20 -6.60 17.83
C GLY A 110 4.20 -7.66 18.92
N THR A 111 5.16 -8.58 18.84
CA THR A 111 5.33 -9.70 19.80
C THR A 111 6.02 -9.27 21.09
N GLY A 112 6.34 -8.00 21.27
CA GLY A 112 7.05 -7.48 22.47
C GLY A 112 8.57 -7.56 22.39
N GLU A 113 9.14 -8.14 21.35
CA GLU A 113 10.60 -8.29 21.17
C GLU A 113 11.24 -7.18 20.32
N GLY A 114 10.60 -6.01 20.24
CA GLY A 114 11.04 -4.85 19.41
C GLY A 114 10.20 -4.66 18.15
N ASN A 115 10.42 -3.54 17.47
CA ASN A 115 9.77 -3.26 16.19
C ASN A 115 10.43 -4.11 15.09
N PRO A 116 9.68 -4.96 14.38
CA PRO A 116 10.24 -5.78 13.32
C PRO A 116 10.77 -4.97 12.14
N MET A 117 10.36 -3.70 12.01
CA MET A 117 10.81 -2.80 10.97
C MET A 117 10.85 -1.35 11.46
N GLU A 118 12.06 -0.81 11.57
CA GLU A 118 12.28 0.60 11.86
C GLU A 118 12.56 1.36 10.56
N LEU A 119 11.89 2.48 10.37
CA LEU A 119 12.06 3.33 9.21
C LEU A 119 12.71 4.64 9.62
N LEU A 120 13.71 5.07 8.84
CA LEU A 120 14.39 6.34 9.01
C LEU A 120 13.96 7.30 7.89
N HIS A 121 13.71 8.55 8.26
CA HIS A 121 13.47 9.60 7.28
C HIS A 121 14.83 10.09 6.73
N GLY A 122 15.14 9.70 5.48
CA GLY A 122 16.43 9.97 4.86
C GLY A 122 16.91 11.41 4.97
N PRO A 123 16.08 12.44 4.72
CA PRO A 123 16.49 13.84 4.79
C PRO A 123 16.96 14.33 6.18
N CYS A 124 16.36 13.81 7.26
CA CYS A 124 16.71 14.25 8.62
C CYS A 124 17.39 13.17 9.48
N GLY A 125 17.39 11.90 9.03
CA GLY A 125 18.04 10.77 9.72
C GLY A 125 17.36 10.33 11.03
N HIS A 126 16.13 10.81 11.31
CA HIS A 126 15.37 10.42 12.49
C HIS A 126 14.39 9.30 12.19
N ASP A 127 13.94 8.63 13.23
CA ASP A 127 12.87 7.63 13.14
C ASP A 127 11.63 8.22 12.47
N LEU A 128 11.12 7.53 11.47
CA LEU A 128 9.99 7.99 10.70
C LEU A 128 8.68 7.65 11.42
N VAL A 129 7.97 8.69 11.82
CA VAL A 129 6.57 8.62 12.25
C VAL A 129 5.74 9.41 11.26
N GLY A 130 4.89 8.70 10.49
CA GLY A 130 3.94 9.35 9.57
C GLY A 130 2.66 9.72 10.29
N GLU A 131 2.20 10.93 10.11
CA GLU A 131 0.92 11.43 10.62
C GLU A 131 0.01 11.81 9.46
N VAL A 132 -1.29 11.52 9.60
CA VAL A 132 -2.29 11.97 8.65
C VAL A 132 -2.98 13.19 9.23
N ARG A 133 -2.83 14.33 8.54
CA ARG A 133 -3.35 15.63 8.97
C ARG A 133 -4.27 16.25 7.94
N CYS A 134 -5.19 17.07 8.40
CA CYS A 134 -6.01 17.89 7.52
C CYS A 134 -5.12 18.93 6.81
N ASP A 135 -5.20 18.98 5.49
CA ASP A 135 -4.44 19.93 4.65
C ASP A 135 -4.90 21.39 4.82
N GLN A 136 -6.07 21.61 5.41
CA GLN A 136 -6.64 22.95 5.61
C GLN A 136 -6.33 23.54 6.99
N CYS A 137 -6.45 22.75 8.07
CA CYS A 137 -6.24 23.26 9.43
C CYS A 137 -4.98 22.69 10.12
N GLY A 138 -4.34 21.65 9.53
CA GLY A 138 -3.14 21.02 10.08
C GLY A 138 -3.41 20.07 11.26
N GLU A 139 -4.64 19.93 11.72
CA GLU A 139 -4.99 19.05 12.83
C GLU A 139 -4.88 17.56 12.43
N GLU A 140 -4.57 16.71 13.41
CA GLU A 140 -4.57 15.26 13.24
C GLU A 140 -5.98 14.75 12.92
N LEU A 141 -6.11 13.82 12.00
CA LEU A 141 -7.41 13.27 11.61
C LEU A 141 -7.87 12.20 12.60
N ILE A 142 -8.97 12.51 13.32
CA ILE A 142 -9.65 11.60 14.22
C ILE A 142 -10.96 11.13 13.58
N ALA A 143 -11.18 9.82 13.52
CA ALA A 143 -12.30 9.22 12.79
C ALA A 143 -13.68 9.74 13.20
N SER A 144 -13.86 10.15 14.48
CA SER A 144 -15.11 10.73 15.00
C SER A 144 -15.40 12.14 14.48
N GLU A 145 -14.39 12.83 13.96
CA GLU A 145 -14.46 14.23 13.47
C GLU A 145 -14.58 14.32 11.95
N VAL A 146 -14.40 13.19 11.26
CA VAL A 146 -14.50 13.12 9.81
C VAL A 146 -15.93 12.73 9.40
N THR A 147 -16.53 13.53 8.53
CA THR A 147 -17.88 13.28 7.99
C THR A 147 -17.86 13.14 6.48
N GLN A 148 -18.76 12.32 5.94
CA GLN A 148 -18.90 12.13 4.50
C GLN A 148 -19.92 13.13 3.92
N ARG A 149 -19.55 13.74 2.80
CA ARG A 149 -20.43 14.54 1.95
C ARG A 149 -20.52 13.88 0.57
N LYS A 150 -21.72 13.76 -0.01
CA LYS A 150 -21.83 13.34 -1.40
C LYS A 150 -21.16 14.37 -2.30
N ALA A 151 -20.27 13.91 -3.17
CA ALA A 151 -19.82 14.74 -4.28
C ALA A 151 -21.05 15.08 -5.16
N THR A 152 -21.25 16.34 -5.44
CA THR A 152 -22.27 16.85 -6.40
C THR A 152 -21.78 16.64 -7.82
#